data_b8eff09711a53c8176748360435f48d3
#
_entry.id   b8eff09711a53c8176748360435f48d3
#
_cell.length_a   1.000
_cell.length_b   1.000
_cell.length_c   1.000
_cell.angle_alpha   90.00
_cell.angle_beta   90.00
_cell.angle_gamma   90.00
#
_symmetry.space_group_name_H-M   'P 1'
#
loop_
_entity.id
_entity.type
_entity.pdbx_description
1 polymer ?
#
loop_
_entity_poly.entity_id
_entity_poly.type
_entity_poly.pdbx_seq_one_letter_code
_entity_poly.pdbx_strand_id
1 'polypeptide(L)'
;KHFEGMWDGQKYDEYKRRFWAFPPKDYTKWQNLIFALVSHCVDKYGAEEVLTWYWELWNEPDIFYWQGTPEEFFRLFDHTEFALHAVLPEARLGGPGTTDPNPGSKSLTFLEAFLDHCKGGRHAVTGETGTRLDFITFHTKGGGFPFKINAKKETPTIGKQVSQVRTGLDAMHRHGYGGLEVVLSEADPDGWAAGGVH
;
A
#
# COMPACT_ATOMS: atom_id res chain seq x y z
N LYS A 1 -10.21 -16.13 -18.73
CA LYS A 1 -9.12 -16.30 -19.72
C LYS A 1 -7.89 -15.40 -19.48
N HIS A 2 -7.99 -14.28 -18.74
CA HIS A 2 -6.85 -13.43 -18.42
C HIS A 2 -6.01 -13.93 -17.22
N PHE A 3 -6.60 -14.69 -16.32
CA PHE A 3 -5.94 -15.14 -15.11
C PHE A 3 -5.20 -16.47 -15.27
N GLU A 4 -5.65 -17.39 -16.11
CA GLU A 4 -5.01 -18.69 -16.33
C GLU A 4 -3.57 -18.61 -16.87
N GLY A 5 -3.17 -17.49 -17.42
CA GLY A 5 -1.85 -17.30 -17.94
C GLY A 5 -0.92 -16.39 -17.12
N MET A 6 -1.42 -15.77 -16.05
CA MET A 6 -0.59 -14.89 -15.20
C MET A 6 0.36 -15.65 -14.27
N TRP A 7 0.13 -16.94 -14.08
CA TRP A 7 0.79 -17.75 -13.05
C TRP A 7 1.71 -18.82 -13.61
N ASP A 8 1.80 -18.93 -14.90
CA ASP A 8 2.89 -19.58 -15.58
C ASP A 8 4.12 -18.66 -15.46
N GLY A 9 5.26 -19.19 -15.05
CA GLY A 9 6.44 -18.40 -14.68
C GLY A 9 6.91 -17.42 -15.77
N GLN A 10 6.65 -17.70 -17.06
CA GLN A 10 6.99 -16.79 -18.15
C GLN A 10 6.06 -15.56 -18.18
N LYS A 11 4.77 -15.75 -17.96
CA LYS A 11 3.80 -14.66 -17.94
C LYS A 11 3.89 -13.79 -16.69
N TYR A 12 4.35 -14.37 -15.59
CA TYR A 12 4.68 -13.61 -14.38
C TYR A 12 5.85 -12.66 -14.62
N ASP A 13 6.88 -13.08 -15.37
CA ASP A 13 7.98 -12.20 -15.75
C ASP A 13 7.55 -11.07 -16.70
N GLU A 14 6.60 -11.32 -17.60
CA GLU A 14 6.00 -10.27 -18.43
C GLU A 14 5.18 -9.29 -17.59
N TYR A 15 4.47 -9.77 -16.57
CA TYR A 15 3.70 -8.94 -15.66
C TYR A 15 4.61 -8.02 -14.83
N LYS A 16 5.74 -8.52 -14.34
CA LYS A 16 6.75 -7.73 -13.63
C LYS A 16 7.38 -6.60 -14.46
N ARG A 17 7.37 -6.71 -15.79
CA ARG A 17 7.96 -5.72 -16.68
C ARG A 17 6.99 -4.63 -17.12
N ARG A 18 5.78 -4.58 -16.57
CA ARG A 18 4.80 -3.58 -16.95
C ARG A 18 5.15 -2.21 -16.39
N PHE A 19 5.09 -1.19 -17.25
CA PHE A 19 5.50 0.18 -16.95
C PHE A 19 4.73 0.83 -15.79
N TRP A 20 3.53 0.36 -15.48
CA TRP A 20 2.73 0.88 -14.37
C TRP A 20 3.28 0.53 -12.98
N ALA A 21 4.19 -0.45 -12.88
CA ALA A 21 4.82 -0.83 -11.63
C ALA A 21 6.08 -0.01 -11.30
N PHE A 22 6.54 0.84 -12.21
CA PHE A 22 7.74 1.64 -12.02
C PHE A 22 7.45 3.01 -11.44
N PRO A 23 8.41 3.62 -10.72
CA PRO A 23 8.32 4.99 -10.28
C PRO A 23 8.03 5.95 -11.45
N PRO A 24 7.33 7.06 -11.22
CA PRO A 24 7.15 8.06 -12.24
C PRO A 24 8.51 8.66 -12.64
N LYS A 25 8.73 8.89 -13.93
CA LYS A 25 9.93 9.57 -14.42
C LYS A 25 10.05 11.00 -13.93
N ASP A 26 8.94 11.59 -13.56
CA ASP A 26 8.82 12.98 -13.12
C ASP A 26 7.78 13.06 -12.00
N TYR A 27 8.26 13.24 -10.79
CA TYR A 27 7.40 13.32 -9.61
C TYR A 27 6.57 14.60 -9.56
N THR A 28 7.02 15.67 -10.20
CA THR A 28 6.24 16.91 -10.33
C THR A 28 5.01 16.70 -11.22
N LYS A 29 5.15 15.90 -12.28
CA LYS A 29 3.99 15.54 -13.12
C LYS A 29 3.02 14.63 -12.36
N TRP A 30 3.53 13.72 -11.55
CA TRP A 30 2.68 12.92 -10.65
C TRP A 30 1.92 13.82 -9.68
N GLN A 31 2.61 14.72 -9.00
CA GLN A 31 2.01 15.70 -8.08
C GLN A 31 0.90 16.51 -8.77
N ASN A 32 1.15 17.02 -9.98
CA ASN A 32 0.16 17.76 -10.75
C ASN A 32 -1.04 16.91 -11.15
N LEU A 33 -0.83 15.62 -11.44
CA LEU A 33 -1.91 14.67 -11.72
C LEU A 33 -2.80 14.48 -10.49
N ILE A 34 -2.20 14.26 -9.31
CA ILE A 34 -2.96 14.12 -8.05
C ILE A 34 -3.72 15.40 -7.72
N PHE A 35 -3.07 16.56 -7.85
CA PHE A 35 -3.73 17.86 -7.67
C PHE A 35 -4.96 17.99 -8.57
N ALA A 36 -4.82 17.70 -9.87
CA ALA A 36 -5.91 17.76 -10.84
C ALA A 36 -7.02 16.75 -10.53
N LEU A 37 -6.66 15.53 -10.12
CA LEU A 37 -7.60 14.49 -9.74
C LEU A 37 -8.45 14.91 -8.53
N VAL A 38 -7.81 15.37 -7.47
CA VAL A 38 -8.49 15.78 -6.24
C VAL A 38 -9.38 17.00 -6.51
N SER A 39 -8.88 18.00 -7.25
CA SER A 39 -9.66 19.16 -7.66
C SER A 39 -10.91 18.75 -8.44
N HIS A 40 -10.75 17.84 -9.39
CA HIS A 40 -11.88 17.30 -10.17
C HIS A 40 -12.91 16.58 -9.27
N CYS A 41 -12.44 15.79 -8.29
CA CYS A 41 -13.34 15.12 -7.34
C CYS A 41 -14.12 16.14 -6.50
N VAL A 42 -13.45 17.17 -5.99
CA VAL A 42 -14.09 18.25 -5.23
C VAL A 42 -15.12 19.01 -6.08
N ASP A 43 -14.75 19.37 -7.31
CA ASP A 43 -15.65 20.07 -8.23
C ASP A 43 -16.89 19.23 -8.57
N LYS A 44 -16.71 17.91 -8.71
CA LYS A 44 -17.78 17.01 -9.14
C LYS A 44 -18.71 16.57 -8.02
N TYR A 45 -18.15 16.28 -6.85
CA TYR A 45 -18.89 15.66 -5.75
C TYR A 45 -19.10 16.60 -4.56
N GLY A 46 -18.39 17.72 -4.52
CA GLY A 46 -18.35 18.65 -3.39
C GLY A 46 -17.32 18.27 -2.32
N ALA A 47 -16.77 19.28 -1.67
CA ALA A 47 -15.72 19.08 -0.66
C ALA A 47 -16.22 18.24 0.54
N GLU A 48 -17.44 18.43 0.99
CA GLU A 48 -18.03 17.69 2.11
C GLU A 48 -18.07 16.18 1.85
N GLU A 49 -18.46 15.77 0.63
CA GLU A 49 -18.46 14.37 0.24
C GLU A 49 -17.02 13.80 0.16
N VAL A 50 -16.10 14.53 -0.52
CA VAL A 50 -14.72 14.06 -0.73
C VAL A 50 -13.96 13.97 0.60
N LEU A 51 -14.28 14.79 1.61
CA LEU A 51 -13.71 14.69 2.96
C LEU A 51 -14.11 13.40 3.70
N THR A 52 -15.16 12.72 3.27
CA THR A 52 -15.52 11.42 3.84
C THR A 52 -14.66 10.26 3.32
N TRP A 53 -13.94 10.50 2.22
CA TRP A 53 -13.16 9.46 1.55
C TRP A 53 -11.84 9.17 2.26
N TYR A 54 -11.39 7.90 2.09
CA TYR A 54 -10.04 7.46 2.45
C TYR A 54 -9.22 7.38 1.17
N TRP A 55 -8.13 8.14 1.12
CA TRP A 55 -7.19 8.12 0.01
C TRP A 55 -6.03 7.20 0.36
N GLU A 56 -5.86 6.13 -0.38
CA GLU A 56 -4.76 5.19 -0.21
C GLU A 56 -3.83 5.24 -1.42
N LEU A 57 -2.52 5.40 -1.14
CA LEU A 57 -1.54 5.38 -2.20
C LEU A 57 -1.08 3.95 -2.47
N TRP A 58 -1.31 3.49 -3.71
CA TRP A 58 -0.81 2.23 -4.24
C TRP A 58 -1.45 0.98 -3.64
N ASN A 59 -0.91 -0.19 -4.14
CA ASN A 59 -1.30 -1.52 -3.71
C ASN A 59 -0.06 -2.41 -3.65
N GLU A 60 0.20 -3.03 -2.50
CA GLU A 60 1.25 -4.01 -2.27
C GLU A 60 2.65 -3.60 -2.80
N PRO A 61 3.20 -2.46 -2.34
CA PRO A 61 4.47 -1.95 -2.85
C PRO A 61 5.70 -2.78 -2.39
N ASP A 62 5.51 -3.70 -1.47
CA ASP A 62 6.53 -4.62 -0.96
C ASP A 62 6.79 -5.82 -1.88
N ILE A 63 5.96 -5.99 -2.92
CA ILE A 63 6.11 -7.04 -3.94
C ILE A 63 6.29 -6.42 -5.34
N PHE A 64 6.15 -7.24 -6.38
CA PHE A 64 6.41 -6.85 -7.78
C PHE A 64 5.45 -5.80 -8.36
N TYR A 65 4.43 -5.39 -7.64
CA TYR A 65 3.58 -4.25 -8.02
C TYR A 65 4.31 -2.92 -7.93
N TRP A 66 5.44 -2.88 -7.22
CA TRP A 66 6.37 -1.75 -7.22
C TRP A 66 7.77 -2.20 -7.62
N GLN A 67 8.33 -1.59 -8.68
CA GLN A 67 9.63 -1.92 -9.26
C GLN A 67 10.70 -0.86 -8.94
N GLY A 68 10.38 0.09 -8.07
CA GLY A 68 11.30 1.07 -7.52
C GLY A 68 11.87 0.65 -6.17
N THR A 69 12.69 1.51 -5.59
CA THR A 69 13.15 1.35 -4.21
C THR A 69 12.07 1.79 -3.20
N PRO A 70 12.18 1.42 -1.92
CA PRO A 70 11.31 1.98 -0.87
C PRO A 70 11.37 3.51 -0.82
N GLU A 71 12.55 4.12 -0.97
CA GLU A 71 12.74 5.57 -0.93
C GLU A 71 12.05 6.26 -2.11
N GLU A 72 12.01 5.64 -3.28
CA GLU A 72 11.25 6.13 -4.44
C GLU A 72 9.74 6.07 -4.17
N PHE A 73 9.26 5.06 -3.44
CA PHE A 73 7.87 4.99 -3.00
C PHE A 73 7.55 6.06 -1.95
N PHE A 74 8.43 6.26 -0.97
CA PHE A 74 8.24 7.28 0.06
C PHE A 74 8.21 8.68 -0.58
N ARG A 75 9.08 8.92 -1.54
CA ARG A 75 9.03 10.15 -2.35
C ARG A 75 7.69 10.30 -3.10
N LEU A 76 7.14 9.20 -3.64
CA LEU A 76 5.83 9.22 -4.29
C LEU A 76 4.72 9.59 -3.30
N PHE A 77 4.80 9.05 -2.09
CA PHE A 77 3.87 9.36 -1.01
C PHE A 77 3.93 10.84 -0.62
N ASP A 78 5.12 11.41 -0.45
CA ASP A 78 5.32 12.84 -0.13
C ASP A 78 4.71 13.76 -1.19
N HIS A 79 4.93 13.47 -2.47
CA HIS A 79 4.33 14.25 -3.56
C HIS A 79 2.81 14.11 -3.63
N THR A 80 2.28 12.94 -3.25
CA THR A 80 0.84 12.68 -3.18
C THR A 80 0.21 13.42 -2.01
N GLU A 81 0.83 13.32 -0.83
CA GLU A 81 0.43 14.02 0.39
C GLU A 81 0.34 15.53 0.16
N PHE A 82 1.42 16.10 -0.36
CA PHE A 82 1.50 17.54 -0.65
C PHE A 82 0.39 17.98 -1.62
N ALA A 83 0.17 17.24 -2.70
CA ALA A 83 -0.84 17.59 -3.71
C ALA A 83 -2.28 17.47 -3.19
N LEU A 84 -2.57 16.41 -2.43
CA LEU A 84 -3.88 16.17 -1.84
C LEU A 84 -4.25 17.29 -0.85
N HIS A 85 -3.35 17.58 0.08
CA HIS A 85 -3.62 18.58 1.13
C HIS A 85 -3.52 20.03 0.61
N ALA A 86 -2.87 20.28 -0.53
CA ALA A 86 -2.94 21.58 -1.20
C ALA A 86 -4.34 21.90 -1.74
N VAL A 87 -5.14 20.86 -2.09
CA VAL A 87 -6.52 21.01 -2.56
C VAL A 87 -7.51 20.91 -1.41
N LEU A 88 -7.33 19.92 -0.55
CA LEU A 88 -8.27 19.57 0.52
C LEU A 88 -7.51 19.28 1.82
N PRO A 89 -7.21 20.32 2.62
CA PRO A 89 -6.32 20.23 3.78
C PRO A 89 -6.75 19.20 4.84
N GLU A 90 -8.05 18.95 4.97
CA GLU A 90 -8.61 18.00 5.94
C GLU A 90 -8.80 16.58 5.37
N ALA A 91 -8.39 16.34 4.11
CA ALA A 91 -8.48 15.00 3.52
C ALA A 91 -7.60 14.00 4.28
N ARG A 92 -8.00 12.73 4.23
CA ARG A 92 -7.28 11.64 4.89
C ARG A 92 -6.48 10.85 3.87
N LEU A 93 -5.15 10.83 4.03
CA LEU A 93 -4.24 10.02 3.23
C LEU A 93 -3.60 8.93 4.10
N GLY A 94 -3.60 7.72 3.60
CA GLY A 94 -2.99 6.56 4.27
C GLY A 94 -2.24 5.65 3.33
N GLY A 95 -1.75 4.58 3.88
CA GLY A 95 -0.94 3.56 3.23
C GLY A 95 -0.13 2.76 4.25
N PRO A 96 0.87 2.00 3.80
CA PRO A 96 1.32 1.82 2.42
C PRO A 96 0.62 0.68 1.66
N GLY A 97 -0.43 0.05 2.21
CA GLY A 97 -1.14 -1.06 1.57
C GLY A 97 -0.23 -2.28 1.30
N THR A 98 0.66 -2.61 2.24
CA THR A 98 1.56 -3.77 2.08
C THR A 98 0.78 -5.08 2.07
N THR A 99 1.41 -6.12 1.54
CA THR A 99 0.92 -7.48 1.72
C THR A 99 0.87 -7.87 3.22
N ASP A 100 0.68 -9.12 3.51
CA ASP A 100 0.49 -9.64 4.86
C ASP A 100 1.75 -9.49 5.75
N PRO A 101 1.74 -8.64 6.79
CA PRO A 101 2.89 -8.49 7.68
C PRO A 101 3.06 -9.71 8.59
N ASN A 102 4.16 -10.43 8.38
CA ASN A 102 4.58 -11.53 9.23
C ASN A 102 5.96 -11.23 9.82
N PRO A 103 6.32 -11.76 10.99
CA PRO A 103 7.66 -11.58 11.54
C PRO A 103 8.75 -11.96 10.53
N GLY A 104 9.66 -11.02 10.24
CA GLY A 104 10.74 -11.18 9.27
C GLY A 104 10.33 -11.15 7.79
N SER A 105 9.09 -10.82 7.46
CA SER A 105 8.65 -10.69 6.08
C SER A 105 9.10 -9.36 5.45
N LYS A 106 9.14 -9.33 4.11
CA LYS A 106 9.36 -8.09 3.36
C LYS A 106 8.25 -7.07 3.61
N SER A 107 7.02 -7.53 3.75
CA SER A 107 5.86 -6.70 4.06
C SER A 107 6.05 -5.95 5.36
N LEU A 108 6.43 -6.64 6.44
CA LEU A 108 6.70 -5.99 7.72
C LEU A 108 7.87 -5.00 7.62
N THR A 109 8.97 -5.40 6.96
CA THR A 109 10.13 -4.51 6.78
C THR A 109 9.76 -3.24 6.02
N PHE A 110 8.94 -3.36 4.97
CA PHE A 110 8.48 -2.21 4.18
C PHE A 110 7.56 -1.31 5.00
N LEU A 111 6.60 -1.90 5.73
CA LEU A 111 5.70 -1.16 6.62
C LEU A 111 6.49 -0.35 7.66
N GLU A 112 7.44 -0.97 8.35
CA GLU A 112 8.27 -0.32 9.36
C GLU A 112 9.11 0.83 8.77
N ALA A 113 9.73 0.60 7.61
CA ALA A 113 10.50 1.64 6.92
C ALA A 113 9.63 2.82 6.45
N PHE A 114 8.39 2.56 6.00
CA PHE A 114 7.42 3.59 5.66
C PHE A 114 7.01 4.41 6.88
N LEU A 115 6.73 3.77 8.01
CA LEU A 115 6.39 4.45 9.25
C LEU A 115 7.55 5.32 9.76
N ASP A 116 8.80 4.83 9.66
CA ASP A 116 9.98 5.62 9.99
C ASP A 116 10.14 6.83 9.09
N HIS A 117 9.89 6.68 7.79
CA HIS A 117 9.90 7.81 6.86
C HIS A 117 8.83 8.85 7.23
N CYS A 118 7.59 8.42 7.44
CA CYS A 118 6.51 9.33 7.81
C CYS A 118 6.77 10.05 9.14
N LYS A 119 7.50 9.44 10.07
CA LYS A 119 7.80 10.03 11.36
C LYS A 119 9.01 10.97 11.35
N GLY A 120 10.08 10.58 10.67
CA GLY A 120 11.38 11.26 10.80
C GLY A 120 12.14 11.41 9.49
N GLY A 121 11.61 10.92 8.38
CA GLY A 121 12.20 11.09 7.06
C GLY A 121 12.13 12.54 6.59
N ARG A 122 12.93 12.88 5.59
CA ARG A 122 12.86 14.20 4.97
C ARG A 122 11.80 14.20 3.87
N HIS A 123 10.79 15.04 4.02
CA HIS A 123 9.73 15.21 3.04
C HIS A 123 10.28 15.75 1.70
N ALA A 124 10.02 15.03 0.60
CA ALA A 124 10.67 15.28 -0.68
C ALA A 124 10.29 16.62 -1.33
N VAL A 125 9.13 17.19 -1.00
CA VAL A 125 8.64 18.47 -1.56
C VAL A 125 8.99 19.63 -0.67
N THR A 126 8.66 19.55 0.63
CA THR A 126 8.83 20.67 1.58
C THR A 126 10.24 20.73 2.20
N GLY A 127 10.92 19.58 2.26
CA GLY A 127 12.20 19.44 2.97
C GLY A 127 12.08 19.38 4.48
N GLU A 128 10.87 19.42 5.02
CA GLU A 128 10.58 19.28 6.45
C GLU A 128 10.79 17.86 6.94
N THR A 129 10.76 17.66 8.25
CA THR A 129 10.87 16.35 8.87
C THR A 129 9.50 15.71 9.01
N GLY A 130 9.38 14.47 8.52
CA GLY A 130 8.16 13.68 8.55
C GLY A 130 7.19 14.01 7.42
N THR A 131 6.24 13.11 7.23
CA THR A 131 5.14 13.24 6.26
C THR A 131 3.84 12.91 6.99
N ARG A 132 2.80 13.69 6.77
CA ARG A 132 1.50 13.45 7.39
C ARG A 132 0.95 12.09 6.96
N LEU A 133 0.45 11.34 7.94
CA LEU A 133 -0.18 10.04 7.77
C LEU A 133 -1.44 10.01 8.63
N ASP A 134 -2.60 9.82 8.01
CA ASP A 134 -3.89 9.93 8.69
C ASP A 134 -4.47 8.57 9.09
N PHE A 135 -4.11 7.51 8.40
CA PHE A 135 -4.45 6.12 8.73
C PHE A 135 -3.41 5.17 8.15
N ILE A 136 -3.38 3.95 8.62
CA ILE A 136 -2.42 2.94 8.17
C ILE A 136 -3.16 1.78 7.52
N THR A 137 -2.61 1.26 6.43
CA THR A 137 -3.17 0.13 5.73
C THR A 137 -2.16 -0.98 5.53
N PHE A 138 -2.64 -2.20 5.64
CA PHE A 138 -1.96 -3.42 5.21
C PHE A 138 -3.00 -4.51 4.96
N HIS A 139 -2.60 -5.55 4.25
CA HIS A 139 -3.47 -6.67 3.95
C HIS A 139 -3.29 -7.81 4.94
N THR A 140 -4.26 -8.72 4.98
CA THR A 140 -4.16 -9.96 5.73
C THR A 140 -4.58 -11.13 4.85
N LYS A 141 -3.72 -12.14 4.77
CA LYS A 141 -3.91 -13.31 3.93
C LYS A 141 -3.85 -14.58 4.80
N GLY A 142 -4.93 -15.34 4.82
CA GLY A 142 -5.06 -16.54 5.67
C GLY A 142 -4.21 -17.72 5.23
N GLY A 143 -3.87 -17.80 3.95
CA GLY A 143 -3.06 -18.85 3.35
C GLY A 143 -1.75 -18.35 2.76
N GLY A 144 -0.85 -19.26 2.41
CA GLY A 144 0.33 -18.98 1.62
C GLY A 144 -0.01 -18.94 0.13
N PHE A 145 0.68 -18.09 -0.59
CA PHE A 145 0.54 -18.01 -2.04
C PHE A 145 1.24 -19.20 -2.70
N PRO A 146 0.55 -20.03 -3.49
CA PRO A 146 1.15 -21.23 -4.09
C PRO A 146 1.95 -20.87 -5.35
N PHE A 147 2.99 -20.03 -5.22
CA PHE A 147 3.87 -19.70 -6.35
C PHE A 147 4.74 -20.86 -6.86
N LYS A 148 4.78 -21.96 -6.14
CA LYS A 148 5.46 -23.16 -6.58
C LYS A 148 4.44 -24.23 -6.90
N ILE A 149 4.44 -24.71 -8.12
CA ILE A 149 3.56 -25.79 -8.64
C ILE A 149 3.52 -27.02 -7.72
N ASN A 150 4.52 -27.23 -6.87
CA ASN A 150 4.64 -28.33 -5.92
C ASN A 150 4.59 -27.89 -4.44
N ALA A 151 4.23 -26.64 -4.13
CA ALA A 151 4.07 -26.24 -2.73
C ALA A 151 2.81 -26.89 -2.17
N LYS A 152 2.91 -27.54 -1.00
CA LYS A 152 1.73 -27.93 -0.24
C LYS A 152 0.88 -26.69 -0.03
N LYS A 153 -0.37 -26.72 -0.49
CA LYS A 153 -1.34 -25.68 -0.14
C LYS A 153 -1.45 -25.66 1.39
N GLU A 154 -1.08 -24.52 1.96
CA GLU A 154 -1.41 -24.30 3.37
C GLU A 154 -2.93 -24.13 3.47
N THR A 155 -3.53 -24.79 4.43
CA THR A 155 -4.94 -24.55 4.73
C THR A 155 -5.11 -23.11 5.21
N PRO A 156 -5.96 -22.31 4.58
CA PRO A 156 -6.22 -20.95 5.03
C PRO A 156 -6.76 -20.96 6.47
N THR A 157 -6.27 -20.05 7.30
CA THR A 157 -6.74 -19.95 8.68
C THR A 157 -6.99 -18.51 9.09
N ILE A 158 -8.09 -18.29 9.81
CA ILE A 158 -8.35 -16.99 10.46
C ILE A 158 -7.27 -16.69 11.51
N GLY A 159 -6.73 -17.70 12.17
CA GLY A 159 -5.64 -17.53 13.13
C GLY A 159 -4.41 -16.87 12.54
N LYS A 160 -4.08 -17.18 11.27
CA LYS A 160 -2.97 -16.53 10.56
C LYS A 160 -3.28 -15.06 10.29
N GLN A 161 -4.48 -14.72 9.81
CA GLN A 161 -4.89 -13.33 9.62
C GLN A 161 -4.84 -12.54 10.93
N VAL A 162 -5.35 -13.09 12.02
CA VAL A 162 -5.28 -12.46 13.35
C VAL A 162 -3.83 -12.23 13.79
N SER A 163 -2.92 -13.18 13.51
CA SER A 163 -1.48 -13.00 13.79
C SER A 163 -0.87 -11.86 12.97
N GLN A 164 -1.23 -11.74 11.71
CA GLN A 164 -0.77 -10.66 10.82
C GLN A 164 -1.27 -9.29 11.30
N VAL A 165 -2.55 -9.19 11.69
CA VAL A 165 -3.10 -7.97 12.30
C VAL A 165 -2.29 -7.59 13.54
N ARG A 166 -2.04 -8.52 14.44
CA ARG A 166 -1.23 -8.25 15.65
C ARG A 166 0.17 -7.77 15.30
N THR A 167 0.83 -8.42 14.33
CA THR A 167 2.17 -8.02 13.88
C THR A 167 2.17 -6.58 13.32
N GLY A 168 1.19 -6.23 12.50
CA GLY A 168 1.04 -4.86 11.98
C GLY A 168 0.76 -3.84 13.08
N LEU A 169 -0.14 -4.12 14.01
CA LEU A 169 -0.43 -3.26 15.16
C LEU A 169 0.79 -3.08 16.06
N ASP A 170 1.55 -4.15 16.32
CA ASP A 170 2.78 -4.08 17.11
C ASP A 170 3.84 -3.20 16.44
N ALA A 171 3.96 -3.26 15.10
CA ALA A 171 4.84 -2.36 14.35
C ALA A 171 4.40 -0.91 14.50
N MET A 172 3.12 -0.60 14.33
CA MET A 172 2.57 0.74 14.54
C MET A 172 2.89 1.28 15.94
N HIS A 173 2.67 0.47 16.97
CA HIS A 173 2.97 0.88 18.35
C HIS A 173 4.46 1.17 18.56
N ARG A 174 5.35 0.30 18.05
CA ARG A 174 6.80 0.50 18.16
C ARG A 174 7.28 1.79 17.48
N HIS A 175 6.66 2.16 16.35
CA HIS A 175 6.99 3.38 15.60
C HIS A 175 6.23 4.62 16.07
N GLY A 176 5.37 4.49 17.10
CA GLY A 176 4.66 5.61 17.74
C GLY A 176 3.36 6.03 17.04
N TYR A 177 2.77 5.13 16.26
CA TYR A 177 1.50 5.34 15.55
C TYR A 177 0.32 4.59 16.16
N GLY A 178 0.43 4.11 17.40
CA GLY A 178 -0.63 3.31 18.04
C GLY A 178 -1.99 4.01 18.22
N GLY A 179 -2.08 5.30 17.94
CA GLY A 179 -3.32 6.06 17.98
C GLY A 179 -4.01 6.27 16.64
N LEU A 180 -3.38 5.86 15.53
CA LEU A 180 -4.00 5.99 14.20
C LEU A 180 -4.97 4.84 13.92
N GLU A 181 -5.95 5.15 13.08
CA GLU A 181 -6.86 4.15 12.53
C GLU A 181 -6.11 3.17 11.63
N VAL A 182 -6.52 1.90 11.66
CA VAL A 182 -6.02 0.85 10.76
C VAL A 182 -7.14 0.37 9.86
N VAL A 183 -6.86 0.34 8.57
CA VAL A 183 -7.77 -0.23 7.59
C VAL A 183 -7.11 -1.45 6.94
N LEU A 184 -7.75 -2.60 7.07
CA LEU A 184 -7.38 -3.79 6.33
C LEU A 184 -8.01 -3.67 4.95
N SER A 185 -7.30 -3.03 4.01
CA SER A 185 -7.84 -2.72 2.68
C SER A 185 -8.05 -3.97 1.82
N GLU A 186 -7.36 -5.08 2.16
CA GLU A 186 -7.69 -6.41 1.68
C GLU A 186 -7.59 -7.45 2.82
N ALA A 187 -8.55 -8.37 2.86
CA ALA A 187 -8.57 -9.47 3.82
C ALA A 187 -9.10 -10.75 3.15
N ASP A 188 -8.17 -11.57 2.66
CA ASP A 188 -8.49 -12.78 1.92
C ASP A 188 -8.19 -14.05 2.72
N PRO A 189 -8.99 -15.11 2.58
CA PRO A 189 -8.72 -16.35 3.27
C PRO A 189 -7.41 -17.02 2.83
N ASP A 190 -6.99 -16.87 1.57
CA ASP A 190 -5.85 -17.59 0.99
C ASP A 190 -4.85 -16.72 0.22
N GLY A 191 -5.03 -15.41 0.14
CA GLY A 191 -4.19 -14.51 -0.64
C GLY A 191 -4.37 -14.62 -2.15
N TRP A 192 -5.40 -15.32 -2.56
CA TRP A 192 -5.73 -15.55 -3.95
C TRP A 192 -7.16 -15.11 -4.21
N ALA A 193 -7.36 -13.90 -4.66
CA ALA A 193 -8.65 -13.20 -4.73
C ALA A 193 -9.81 -13.95 -5.45
N ALA A 194 -9.55 -15.03 -6.10
CA ALA A 194 -10.57 -15.87 -6.75
C ALA A 194 -10.26 -17.36 -6.60
N GLY A 195 -9.38 -17.68 -5.71
CA GLY A 195 -8.92 -19.04 -5.50
C GLY A 195 -9.86 -19.92 -4.70
N GLY A 196 -11.13 -19.69 -4.80
CA GLY A 196 -12.14 -20.54 -4.21
C GLY A 196 -11.85 -22.01 -4.50
N VAL A 197 -11.04 -22.58 -3.66
CA VAL A 197 -10.74 -23.95 -3.80
C VAL A 197 -11.40 -24.74 -2.78
N HIS A 198 -12.05 -25.56 -3.19
CA HIS A 198 -12.64 -26.37 -2.27
C HIS A 198 -12.66 -27.83 -2.62
#